data_9692774200a4d3f02329c61f24b09f75
#
_entry.id   9692774200a4d3f02329c61f24b09f75
#
_cell.length_a   1.000
_cell.length_b   1.000
_cell.length_c   1.000
_cell.angle_alpha   90.00
_cell.angle_beta   90.00
_cell.angle_gamma   90.00
#
_symmetry.space_group_name_H-M   'P 1'
#
loop_
_entity.id
_entity.type
_entity.pdbx_description
1 polymer ?
#
loop_
_entity_poly.entity_id
_entity_poly.type
_entity_poly.pdbx_seq_one_letter_code
_entity_poly.pdbx_strand_id
1 'polypeptide(L)'
;MNITERKTLFRNIIVSLCLAAVLVFTAMPVKAASSNVNSRIRQLMYYYQYYQDDAQADIDRLIEEITQLDADQGDKWDRIMEFWSWMNREMKKVPDVLPDGLPEDDSLCIVVLGYGLESDGDMKPELVGRMETALNCAEKYPNAYVLCTGGGTAAGNKNVTEAGQMSKWLKAQGVDESRIIVEQRSRTTAMNAQYSCRLLREDYPQVRSLALVTSDYHIRRGCLVFNTESVLTDSALEIVGNAVYVANRDVTETFTYQAYEISQLISVGYKNDAPYPKLSKLERISAECESPCEAGLEPCFAVTAHYDSGYSRNVTENSTYSGIDFNVAGWQTMTVIYTEKDKTYTAEVEIEIIIPETEAPPTETVPETEALPTETVAETEAPPTEIILAAPQPTESGNESDVSGKPAPQFPLIPVLGGAGAVVFLIVLIRLLRPRKGKYQK
;
A
#
# COMPACT_ATOMS: atom_id res chain seq x y z
N MET A 1 -55.26 3.69 -27.15
CA MET A 1 -53.97 3.13 -26.72
C MET A 1 -54.25 2.25 -25.50
N ASN A 2 -54.03 1.01 -25.64
CA ASN A 2 -54.32 -0.04 -24.65
C ASN A 2 -53.24 0.00 -23.53
N ILE A 3 -53.57 -0.56 -22.35
CA ILE A 3 -52.68 -0.51 -21.17
C ILE A 3 -51.29 -1.11 -21.44
N THR A 4 -51.20 -2.08 -22.33
CA THR A 4 -49.96 -2.72 -22.74
C THR A 4 -49.10 -1.76 -23.59
N GLU A 5 -49.70 -1.03 -24.48
CA GLU A 5 -49.02 0.00 -25.31
C GLU A 5 -48.48 1.15 -24.46
N ARG A 6 -49.21 1.57 -23.44
CA ARG A 6 -48.76 2.59 -22.47
C ARG A 6 -47.57 2.12 -21.66
N LYS A 7 -47.57 0.88 -21.19
CA LYS A 7 -46.45 0.29 -20.44
C LYS A 7 -45.18 0.17 -21.31
N THR A 8 -45.33 -0.21 -22.59
CA THR A 8 -44.21 -0.34 -23.52
C THR A 8 -43.65 1.05 -23.89
N LEU A 9 -44.50 2.03 -24.09
CA LEU A 9 -44.07 3.41 -24.37
C LEU A 9 -43.32 4.00 -23.16
N PHE A 10 -43.85 3.80 -21.94
CA PHE A 10 -43.21 4.31 -20.72
C PHE A 10 -41.84 3.64 -20.47
N ARG A 11 -41.74 2.33 -20.68
CA ARG A 11 -40.47 1.60 -20.59
C ARG A 11 -39.43 2.09 -21.63
N ASN A 12 -39.84 2.35 -22.86
CA ASN A 12 -38.96 2.87 -23.89
C ASN A 12 -38.50 4.29 -23.63
N ILE A 13 -39.34 5.13 -23.03
CA ILE A 13 -38.98 6.49 -22.61
C ILE A 13 -37.94 6.44 -21.46
N ILE A 14 -38.13 5.55 -20.48
CA ILE A 14 -37.18 5.39 -19.38
C ILE A 14 -35.83 4.87 -19.90
N VAL A 15 -35.83 3.86 -20.79
CA VAL A 15 -34.61 3.35 -21.41
C VAL A 15 -33.89 4.42 -22.23
N SER A 16 -34.63 5.23 -23.00
CA SER A 16 -34.05 6.35 -23.77
C SER A 16 -33.51 7.46 -22.86
N LEU A 17 -34.16 7.77 -21.74
CA LEU A 17 -33.67 8.74 -20.75
C LEU A 17 -32.43 8.21 -20.02
N CYS A 18 -32.37 6.92 -19.68
CA CYS A 18 -31.19 6.29 -19.11
C CYS A 18 -30.02 6.26 -20.09
N LEU A 19 -30.27 5.92 -21.39
CA LEU A 19 -29.24 5.98 -22.43
C LEU A 19 -28.75 7.42 -22.68
N ALA A 20 -29.65 8.41 -22.68
CA ALA A 20 -29.26 9.81 -22.83
C ALA A 20 -28.45 10.31 -21.61
N ALA A 21 -28.81 9.89 -20.40
CA ALA A 21 -28.03 10.20 -19.20
C ALA A 21 -26.61 9.56 -19.26
N VAL A 22 -26.49 8.32 -19.71
CA VAL A 22 -25.17 7.65 -19.90
C VAL A 22 -24.35 8.36 -20.97
N LEU A 23 -24.96 8.82 -22.07
CA LEU A 23 -24.26 9.57 -23.13
C LEU A 23 -23.83 10.98 -22.70
N VAL A 24 -24.57 11.65 -21.80
CA VAL A 24 -24.16 12.95 -21.26
C VAL A 24 -22.97 12.81 -20.28
N PHE A 25 -22.89 11.70 -19.52
CA PHE A 25 -21.73 11.42 -18.64
C PHE A 25 -20.45 11.06 -19.42
N THR A 26 -20.56 10.56 -20.66
CA THR A 26 -19.38 10.19 -21.47
C THR A 26 -18.80 11.33 -22.29
N ALA A 27 -19.41 12.51 -22.28
CA ALA A 27 -19.02 13.66 -23.10
C ALA A 27 -18.34 14.80 -22.34
N MET A 28 -17.75 14.55 -21.15
CA MET A 28 -16.80 15.55 -20.62
C MET A 28 -15.58 15.58 -21.53
N PRO A 29 -15.16 16.77 -22.02
CA PRO A 29 -13.95 16.83 -22.85
C PRO A 29 -12.77 16.36 -21.97
N VAL A 30 -12.03 15.38 -22.46
CA VAL A 30 -10.86 14.77 -21.80
C VAL A 30 -9.93 15.83 -21.16
N LYS A 31 -9.82 17.00 -21.79
CA LYS A 31 -9.01 18.13 -21.32
C LYS A 31 -9.56 18.80 -20.05
N ALA A 32 -10.88 18.82 -19.84
CA ALA A 32 -11.49 19.38 -18.63
C ALA A 32 -11.40 18.39 -17.45
N ALA A 33 -11.54 17.09 -17.70
CA ALA A 33 -11.34 16.04 -16.70
C ALA A 33 -9.88 16.03 -16.22
N SER A 34 -8.91 16.06 -17.11
CA SER A 34 -7.48 16.14 -16.80
C SER A 34 -7.12 17.38 -15.96
N SER A 35 -7.68 18.56 -16.27
CA SER A 35 -7.44 19.76 -15.45
C SER A 35 -8.00 19.67 -14.04
N ASN A 36 -9.11 18.95 -13.85
CA ASN A 36 -9.72 18.71 -12.56
C ASN A 36 -8.89 17.70 -11.72
N VAL A 37 -8.44 16.59 -12.31
CA VAL A 37 -7.54 15.62 -11.67
C VAL A 37 -6.26 16.30 -11.19
N ASN A 38 -5.57 17.05 -12.07
CA ASN A 38 -4.35 17.78 -11.71
C ASN A 38 -4.57 18.82 -10.61
N SER A 39 -5.76 19.43 -10.55
CA SER A 39 -6.12 20.35 -9.46
C SER A 39 -6.24 19.64 -8.13
N ARG A 40 -6.82 18.43 -8.08
CA ARG A 40 -6.95 17.60 -6.88
C ARG A 40 -5.60 17.07 -6.42
N ILE A 41 -4.79 16.58 -7.35
CA ILE A 41 -3.41 16.14 -7.07
C ILE A 41 -2.60 17.27 -6.42
N ARG A 42 -2.70 18.50 -6.94
CA ARG A 42 -2.01 19.66 -6.35
C ARG A 42 -2.49 19.96 -4.93
N GLN A 43 -3.80 19.88 -4.69
CA GLN A 43 -4.35 20.04 -3.34
C GLN A 43 -3.87 18.94 -2.40
N LEU A 44 -3.86 17.68 -2.85
CA LEU A 44 -3.32 16.53 -2.13
C LEU A 44 -1.87 16.80 -1.65
N MET A 45 -1.01 17.27 -2.57
CA MET A 45 0.37 17.60 -2.23
C MET A 45 0.46 18.74 -1.19
N TYR A 46 -0.39 19.76 -1.28
CA TYR A 46 -0.41 20.84 -0.28
C TYR A 46 -0.89 20.35 1.09
N TYR A 47 -1.94 19.54 1.16
CA TYR A 47 -2.39 18.98 2.42
C TYR A 47 -1.29 18.16 3.09
N TYR A 48 -0.64 17.26 2.35
CA TYR A 48 0.42 16.43 2.91
C TYR A 48 1.66 17.26 3.30
N GLN A 49 2.07 18.21 2.48
CA GLN A 49 3.21 19.09 2.77
C GLN A 49 3.06 19.85 4.09
N TYR A 50 1.86 20.37 4.36
CA TYR A 50 1.64 21.24 5.52
C TYR A 50 1.22 20.48 6.77
N TYR A 51 0.53 19.35 6.61
CA TYR A 51 -0.12 18.71 7.74
C TYR A 51 0.19 17.22 7.88
N GLN A 52 0.85 16.61 6.89
CA GLN A 52 1.16 15.18 6.86
C GLN A 52 -0.07 14.33 7.19
N ASP A 53 0.06 13.36 8.11
CA ASP A 53 -1.03 12.47 8.52
C ASP A 53 -2.18 13.20 9.24
N ASP A 54 -1.95 14.41 9.74
CA ASP A 54 -3.02 15.25 10.29
C ASP A 54 -4.08 15.64 9.27
N ALA A 55 -3.75 15.59 7.97
CA ALA A 55 -4.67 15.84 6.88
C ALA A 55 -5.32 14.56 6.33
N GLN A 56 -5.25 13.40 7.01
CA GLN A 56 -5.67 12.12 6.43
C GLN A 56 -7.11 12.14 5.89
N ALA A 57 -8.04 12.79 6.59
CA ALA A 57 -9.43 12.91 6.11
C ALA A 57 -9.55 13.70 4.80
N ASP A 58 -8.77 14.77 4.65
CA ASP A 58 -8.74 15.58 3.43
C ASP A 58 -8.01 14.86 2.30
N ILE A 59 -6.96 14.09 2.63
CA ILE A 59 -6.23 13.22 1.68
C ILE A 59 -7.18 12.15 1.14
N ASP A 60 -7.87 11.41 2.01
CA ASP A 60 -8.82 10.36 1.62
C ASP A 60 -9.93 10.92 0.74
N ARG A 61 -10.52 12.06 1.11
CA ARG A 61 -11.53 12.76 0.30
C ARG A 61 -11.01 13.11 -1.09
N LEU A 62 -9.79 13.65 -1.18
CA LEU A 62 -9.20 14.01 -2.47
C LEU A 62 -8.87 12.79 -3.34
N ILE A 63 -8.43 11.68 -2.74
CA ILE A 63 -8.24 10.41 -3.45
C ILE A 63 -9.57 9.91 -3.99
N GLU A 64 -10.66 9.95 -3.21
CA GLU A 64 -11.99 9.59 -3.69
C GLU A 64 -12.46 10.49 -4.83
N GLU A 65 -12.26 11.82 -4.74
CA GLU A 65 -12.58 12.76 -5.81
C GLU A 65 -11.78 12.49 -7.10
N ILE A 66 -10.49 12.14 -6.96
CA ILE A 66 -9.65 11.74 -8.10
C ILE A 66 -10.17 10.42 -8.69
N THR A 67 -10.50 9.43 -7.86
CA THR A 67 -11.05 8.13 -8.29
C THR A 67 -12.36 8.27 -9.05
N GLN A 68 -13.23 9.21 -8.65
CA GLN A 68 -14.48 9.50 -9.35
C GLN A 68 -14.25 10.15 -10.72
N LEU A 69 -13.18 10.93 -10.86
CA LEU A 69 -12.80 11.57 -12.12
C LEU A 69 -12.02 10.62 -13.03
N ASP A 70 -11.15 9.82 -12.45
CA ASP A 70 -10.25 8.88 -13.14
C ASP A 70 -9.84 7.77 -12.15
N ALA A 71 -10.39 6.59 -12.31
CA ALA A 71 -10.19 5.48 -11.36
C ALA A 71 -8.73 4.97 -11.34
N ASP A 72 -8.03 5.00 -12.49
CA ASP A 72 -6.63 4.62 -12.58
C ASP A 72 -5.74 5.62 -11.83
N GLN A 73 -5.98 6.90 -12.01
CA GLN A 73 -5.27 7.94 -11.28
C GLN A 73 -5.57 7.90 -9.78
N GLY A 74 -6.80 7.60 -9.38
CA GLY A 74 -7.17 7.40 -7.99
C GLY A 74 -6.36 6.29 -7.31
N ASP A 75 -6.28 5.12 -7.94
CA ASP A 75 -5.49 3.98 -7.45
C ASP A 75 -3.98 4.30 -7.36
N LYS A 76 -3.45 4.96 -8.38
CA LYS A 76 -2.04 5.36 -8.43
C LYS A 76 -1.69 6.35 -7.33
N TRP A 77 -2.53 7.37 -7.13
CA TRP A 77 -2.29 8.38 -6.11
C TRP A 77 -2.49 7.87 -4.67
N ASP A 78 -3.42 6.95 -4.46
CA ASP A 78 -3.55 6.25 -3.17
C ASP A 78 -2.24 5.53 -2.81
N ARG A 79 -1.68 4.74 -3.72
CA ARG A 79 -0.39 4.05 -3.55
C ARG A 79 0.78 5.00 -3.34
N ILE A 80 0.82 6.13 -4.06
CA ILE A 80 1.86 7.15 -3.90
C ILE A 80 1.79 7.77 -2.51
N MET A 81 0.59 8.09 -2.03
CA MET A 81 0.40 8.71 -0.71
C MET A 81 0.72 7.72 0.42
N GLU A 82 0.35 6.45 0.29
CA GLU A 82 0.75 5.39 1.24
C GLU A 82 2.28 5.31 1.33
N PHE A 83 2.97 5.25 0.18
CA PHE A 83 4.43 5.22 0.16
C PHE A 83 5.05 6.48 0.76
N TRP A 84 4.52 7.67 0.42
CA TRP A 84 5.03 8.94 0.93
C TRP A 84 4.91 9.04 2.45
N SER A 85 3.77 8.65 3.02
CA SER A 85 3.55 8.60 4.45
C SER A 85 4.47 7.58 5.13
N TRP A 86 4.48 6.32 4.66
CA TRP A 86 5.37 5.28 5.19
C TRP A 86 6.85 5.70 5.17
N MET A 87 7.32 6.23 4.05
CA MET A 87 8.70 6.64 3.87
C MET A 87 9.13 7.71 4.90
N ASN A 88 8.27 8.67 5.20
CA ASN A 88 8.61 9.72 6.16
C ASN A 88 8.55 9.24 7.62
N ARG A 89 7.69 8.28 7.94
CA ARG A 89 7.52 7.77 9.31
C ARG A 89 8.46 6.62 9.64
N GLU A 90 8.64 5.69 8.72
CA GLU A 90 9.18 4.36 9.05
C GLU A 90 10.47 4.01 8.30
N MET A 91 10.71 4.60 7.11
CA MET A 91 11.89 4.27 6.33
C MET A 91 13.18 4.64 7.06
N LYS A 92 13.98 3.64 7.38
CA LYS A 92 15.31 3.83 7.96
C LYS A 92 16.31 4.20 6.88
N LYS A 93 17.16 5.18 7.17
CA LYS A 93 18.35 5.49 6.37
C LYS A 93 19.45 4.53 6.77
N VAL A 94 19.97 3.76 5.82
CA VAL A 94 21.01 2.75 6.08
C VAL A 94 22.36 3.29 5.69
N PRO A 95 23.30 3.53 6.62
CA PRO A 95 24.61 4.08 6.31
C PRO A 95 25.47 3.10 5.51
N ASP A 96 26.28 3.62 4.61
CA ASP A 96 27.45 3.02 3.97
C ASP A 96 27.21 1.80 3.07
N VAL A 97 26.25 0.91 3.37
CA VAL A 97 26.01 -0.31 2.58
C VAL A 97 24.53 -0.73 2.67
N LEU A 98 24.00 -1.31 1.62
CA LEU A 98 22.62 -1.84 1.59
C LEU A 98 22.38 -2.89 2.68
N PRO A 99 21.13 -3.00 3.21
CA PRO A 99 20.77 -4.03 4.18
C PRO A 99 20.87 -5.44 3.57
N ASP A 100 20.79 -6.46 4.41
CA ASP A 100 20.67 -7.87 3.99
C ASP A 100 19.25 -8.17 3.48
N GLY A 101 19.10 -9.27 2.72
CA GLY A 101 17.80 -9.80 2.30
C GLY A 101 17.22 -9.16 1.06
N LEU A 102 17.99 -8.35 0.30
CA LEU A 102 17.60 -7.90 -1.03
C LEU A 102 17.85 -9.00 -2.07
N PRO A 103 17.24 -8.92 -3.28
CA PRO A 103 17.54 -9.87 -4.35
C PRO A 103 19.04 -9.96 -4.65
N GLU A 104 19.55 -11.17 -4.79
CA GLU A 104 20.97 -11.43 -5.04
C GLU A 104 21.28 -11.69 -6.53
N ASP A 105 20.32 -11.47 -7.40
CA ASP A 105 20.40 -11.67 -8.84
C ASP A 105 20.32 -10.34 -9.63
N ASP A 106 20.24 -10.42 -10.94
CA ASP A 106 20.16 -9.29 -11.88
C ASP A 106 18.77 -8.60 -11.91
N SER A 107 17.84 -9.04 -11.05
CA SER A 107 16.58 -8.31 -10.83
C SER A 107 16.77 -7.08 -9.93
N LEU A 108 17.89 -6.98 -9.20
CA LEU A 108 18.25 -5.83 -8.39
C LEU A 108 19.06 -4.81 -9.19
N CYS A 109 18.69 -3.53 -9.05
CA CYS A 109 19.46 -2.41 -9.57
C CYS A 109 19.76 -1.40 -8.45
N ILE A 110 21.04 -1.15 -8.23
CA ILE A 110 21.55 -0.12 -7.32
C ILE A 110 21.59 1.20 -8.09
N VAL A 111 20.71 2.14 -7.73
CA VAL A 111 20.58 3.44 -8.41
C VAL A 111 21.35 4.51 -7.66
N VAL A 112 22.39 5.07 -8.26
CA VAL A 112 23.26 6.08 -7.65
C VAL A 112 22.91 7.45 -8.21
N LEU A 113 22.42 8.36 -7.34
CA LEU A 113 22.06 9.72 -7.74
C LEU A 113 23.26 10.65 -7.76
N GLY A 114 23.43 11.40 -8.84
CA GLY A 114 24.45 12.42 -9.00
C GLY A 114 24.32 13.57 -7.96
N TYR A 115 25.40 14.36 -7.79
CA TYR A 115 25.44 15.50 -6.88
C TYR A 115 25.94 16.79 -7.56
N GLY A 116 26.63 16.65 -8.66
CA GLY A 116 27.29 17.73 -9.38
C GLY A 116 28.79 17.49 -9.53
N LEU A 117 29.35 18.16 -10.53
CA LEU A 117 30.77 18.13 -10.84
C LEU A 117 31.42 19.47 -10.48
N GLU A 118 32.75 19.46 -10.28
CA GLU A 118 33.56 20.66 -10.26
C GLU A 118 33.59 21.29 -11.64
N SER A 119 34.09 22.53 -11.74
CA SER A 119 34.09 23.27 -13.00
C SER A 119 34.86 22.60 -14.13
N ASP A 120 35.94 21.90 -13.80
CA ASP A 120 36.79 21.13 -14.72
C ASP A 120 36.21 19.77 -15.13
N GLY A 121 35.21 19.30 -14.40
CA GLY A 121 34.51 18.03 -14.65
C GLY A 121 34.86 16.92 -13.67
N ASP A 122 35.68 17.17 -12.68
CA ASP A 122 35.94 16.20 -11.62
C ASP A 122 34.73 16.05 -10.69
N MET A 123 34.61 14.88 -10.05
CA MET A 123 33.56 14.64 -9.08
C MET A 123 33.81 15.47 -7.81
N LYS A 124 32.77 16.12 -7.32
CA LYS A 124 32.79 16.77 -6.00
C LYS A 124 32.99 15.76 -4.89
N PRO A 125 33.60 16.13 -3.75
CA PRO A 125 33.85 15.22 -2.64
C PRO A 125 32.62 14.45 -2.16
N GLU A 126 31.45 15.11 -2.15
CA GLU A 126 30.21 14.44 -1.78
C GLU A 126 29.76 13.40 -2.81
N LEU A 127 30.00 13.63 -4.10
CA LEU A 127 29.73 12.62 -5.13
C LEU A 127 30.68 11.43 -4.98
N VAL A 128 31.94 11.66 -4.64
CA VAL A 128 32.91 10.59 -4.35
C VAL A 128 32.42 9.74 -3.17
N GLY A 129 31.97 10.36 -2.06
CA GLY A 129 31.42 9.62 -0.92
C GLY A 129 30.18 8.78 -1.28
N ARG A 130 29.27 9.29 -2.15
CA ARG A 130 28.18 8.46 -2.68
C ARG A 130 28.69 7.28 -3.51
N MET A 131 29.76 7.47 -4.26
CA MET A 131 30.38 6.41 -5.07
C MET A 131 31.07 5.34 -4.21
N GLU A 132 31.70 5.72 -3.11
CA GLU A 132 32.26 4.78 -2.13
C GLU A 132 31.14 3.93 -1.50
N THR A 133 30.03 4.56 -1.09
CA THR A 133 28.83 3.84 -0.64
C THR A 133 28.27 2.91 -1.72
N ALA A 134 28.21 3.35 -2.98
CA ALA A 134 27.74 2.53 -4.09
C ALA A 134 28.67 1.34 -4.38
N LEU A 135 29.97 1.52 -4.23
CA LEU A 135 30.95 0.43 -4.37
C LEU A 135 30.74 -0.65 -3.31
N ASN A 136 30.60 -0.26 -2.04
CA ASN A 136 30.28 -1.20 -0.95
C ASN A 136 29.01 -2.00 -1.23
N CYS A 137 27.99 -1.32 -1.78
CA CYS A 137 26.74 -1.98 -2.18
C CYS A 137 26.94 -2.95 -3.35
N ALA A 138 27.73 -2.55 -4.37
CA ALA A 138 28.02 -3.37 -5.55
C ALA A 138 28.88 -4.60 -5.23
N GLU A 139 29.76 -4.52 -4.23
CA GLU A 139 30.56 -5.64 -3.71
C GLU A 139 29.67 -6.61 -2.92
N LYS A 140 28.75 -6.09 -2.10
CA LYS A 140 27.79 -6.92 -1.34
C LYS A 140 26.80 -7.65 -2.24
N TYR A 141 26.36 -7.01 -3.33
CA TYR A 141 25.40 -7.56 -4.30
C TYR A 141 26.07 -7.70 -5.69
N PRO A 142 26.94 -8.71 -5.88
CA PRO A 142 27.81 -8.79 -7.04
C PRO A 142 27.09 -9.07 -8.37
N ASN A 143 25.83 -9.49 -8.34
CA ASN A 143 25.01 -9.73 -9.53
C ASN A 143 24.05 -8.57 -9.85
N ALA A 144 23.89 -7.60 -8.95
CA ALA A 144 23.05 -6.44 -9.17
C ALA A 144 23.63 -5.50 -10.23
N TYR A 145 22.76 -4.84 -11.01
CA TYR A 145 23.18 -3.71 -11.83
C TYR A 145 23.49 -2.48 -10.95
N VAL A 146 24.36 -1.60 -11.45
CA VAL A 146 24.66 -0.30 -10.85
C VAL A 146 24.33 0.79 -11.87
N LEU A 147 23.21 1.50 -11.65
CA LEU A 147 22.78 2.57 -12.52
C LEU A 147 23.28 3.90 -11.98
N CYS A 148 24.15 4.57 -12.75
CA CYS A 148 24.60 5.93 -12.50
C CYS A 148 23.69 6.89 -13.23
N THR A 149 23.04 7.85 -12.52
CA THR A 149 22.17 8.84 -13.14
C THR A 149 22.60 10.27 -12.80
N GLY A 150 22.69 11.11 -13.82
CA GLY A 150 23.10 12.51 -13.70
C GLY A 150 23.75 13.07 -14.95
N GLY A 151 23.28 14.21 -15.40
CA GLY A 151 23.74 14.88 -16.63
C GLY A 151 24.96 15.77 -16.44
N GLY A 152 25.16 16.67 -17.39
CA GLY A 152 26.29 17.62 -17.37
C GLY A 152 26.04 18.80 -16.45
N THR A 153 26.83 18.93 -15.39
CA THR A 153 26.78 20.02 -14.39
C THR A 153 28.07 20.82 -14.31
N ALA A 154 29.17 20.38 -14.94
CA ALA A 154 30.44 21.09 -14.97
C ALA A 154 30.34 22.40 -15.77
N ALA A 155 30.61 23.53 -15.16
CA ALA A 155 30.51 24.84 -15.80
C ALA A 155 31.56 25.05 -16.88
N GLY A 156 32.80 24.59 -16.65
CA GLY A 156 33.94 24.70 -17.56
C GLY A 156 34.12 23.56 -18.54
N ASN A 157 33.46 22.42 -18.33
CA ASN A 157 33.60 21.24 -19.19
C ASN A 157 32.22 20.66 -19.54
N LYS A 158 31.72 21.03 -20.70
CA LYS A 158 30.40 20.59 -21.19
C LYS A 158 30.36 19.17 -21.79
N ASN A 159 31.53 18.52 -21.90
CA ASN A 159 31.65 17.20 -22.50
C ASN A 159 31.56 16.05 -21.49
N VAL A 160 31.49 16.38 -20.19
CA VAL A 160 31.39 15.39 -19.13
C VAL A 160 30.04 15.44 -18.43
N THR A 161 29.60 14.29 -17.96
CA THR A 161 28.37 14.13 -17.20
C THR A 161 28.68 13.47 -15.86
N GLU A 162 27.82 13.70 -14.86
CA GLU A 162 27.96 13.04 -13.56
C GLU A 162 27.99 11.52 -13.72
N ALA A 163 26.96 10.96 -14.41
CA ALA A 163 26.87 9.52 -14.65
C ALA A 163 28.07 8.95 -15.40
N GLY A 164 28.63 9.69 -16.37
CA GLY A 164 29.83 9.29 -17.09
C GLY A 164 31.07 9.24 -16.18
N GLN A 165 31.24 10.21 -15.29
CA GLN A 165 32.35 10.20 -14.31
C GLN A 165 32.16 9.10 -13.26
N MET A 166 30.94 8.90 -12.77
CA MET A 166 30.60 7.84 -11.85
C MET A 166 30.91 6.44 -12.44
N SER A 167 30.47 6.19 -13.67
CA SER A 167 30.77 4.96 -14.40
C SER A 167 32.26 4.72 -14.58
N LYS A 168 33.01 5.76 -14.99
CA LYS A 168 34.48 5.69 -15.14
C LYS A 168 35.16 5.34 -13.81
N TRP A 169 34.68 5.94 -12.71
CA TRP A 169 35.22 5.66 -11.38
C TRP A 169 34.94 4.24 -10.93
N LEU A 170 33.72 3.70 -11.10
CA LEU A 170 33.35 2.32 -10.75
C LEU A 170 34.18 1.31 -11.52
N LYS A 171 34.39 1.51 -12.82
CA LYS A 171 35.28 0.66 -13.64
C LYS A 171 36.70 0.66 -13.11
N ALA A 172 37.22 1.82 -12.69
CA ALA A 172 38.55 1.93 -12.10
C ALA A 172 38.68 1.22 -10.75
N GLN A 173 37.54 1.07 -10.02
CA GLN A 173 37.46 0.26 -8.78
C GLN A 173 37.24 -1.24 -9.06
N GLY A 174 37.11 -1.67 -10.31
CA GLY A 174 36.98 -3.08 -10.67
C GLY A 174 35.55 -3.59 -10.80
N VAL A 175 34.53 -2.72 -10.76
CA VAL A 175 33.16 -3.13 -11.08
C VAL A 175 33.04 -3.47 -12.56
N ASP A 176 32.46 -4.65 -12.86
CA ASP A 176 32.32 -5.13 -14.23
C ASP A 176 31.47 -4.14 -15.06
N GLU A 177 31.99 -3.77 -16.22
CA GLU A 177 31.31 -2.81 -17.13
C GLU A 177 29.93 -3.28 -17.56
N SER A 178 29.72 -4.59 -17.70
CA SER A 178 28.41 -5.16 -18.07
C SER A 178 27.31 -4.93 -17.05
N ARG A 179 27.69 -4.64 -15.80
CA ARG A 179 26.77 -4.31 -14.72
C ARG A 179 26.47 -2.81 -14.61
N ILE A 180 27.24 -1.95 -15.29
CA ILE A 180 27.13 -0.51 -15.12
C ILE A 180 26.18 0.08 -16.19
N ILE A 181 25.08 0.65 -15.72
CA ILE A 181 24.10 1.37 -16.54
C ILE A 181 24.32 2.87 -16.40
N VAL A 182 24.28 3.62 -17.49
CA VAL A 182 24.59 5.06 -17.51
C VAL A 182 23.44 5.86 -18.08
N GLU A 183 22.77 6.65 -17.21
CA GLU A 183 21.81 7.66 -17.60
C GLU A 183 22.43 9.05 -17.44
N GLN A 184 22.69 9.78 -18.52
CA GLN A 184 23.47 11.00 -18.52
C GLN A 184 22.74 12.24 -19.06
N ARG A 185 21.42 12.20 -19.15
CA ARG A 185 20.58 13.26 -19.73
C ARG A 185 19.87 14.10 -18.68
N SER A 186 19.66 13.55 -17.48
CA SER A 186 18.93 14.16 -16.39
C SER A 186 19.65 15.38 -15.79
N ARG A 187 18.87 16.36 -15.32
CA ARG A 187 19.35 17.57 -14.66
C ARG A 187 18.65 17.87 -13.36
N THR A 188 17.66 17.09 -12.98
CA THR A 188 16.87 17.20 -11.76
C THR A 188 16.59 15.81 -11.22
N THR A 189 16.21 15.71 -9.95
CA THR A 189 15.84 14.43 -9.34
C THR A 189 14.64 13.79 -10.06
N ALA A 190 13.66 14.60 -10.46
CA ALA A 190 12.54 14.15 -11.27
C ALA A 190 12.98 13.53 -12.61
N MET A 191 13.91 14.20 -13.33
CA MET A 191 14.45 13.66 -14.58
C MET A 191 15.30 12.41 -14.36
N ASN A 192 16.05 12.31 -13.23
CA ASN A 192 16.75 11.08 -12.87
C ASN A 192 15.78 9.90 -12.82
N ALA A 193 14.65 10.04 -12.13
CA ALA A 193 13.64 9.00 -12.06
C ALA A 193 13.03 8.69 -13.44
N GLN A 194 12.57 9.71 -14.17
CA GLN A 194 11.93 9.53 -15.48
C GLN A 194 12.82 8.79 -16.49
N TYR A 195 14.07 9.21 -16.59
CA TYR A 195 14.97 8.63 -17.58
C TYR A 195 15.52 7.28 -17.17
N SER A 196 15.79 7.09 -15.87
CA SER A 196 16.25 5.81 -15.33
C SER A 196 15.15 4.74 -15.40
N CYS A 197 13.94 5.04 -14.93
CA CYS A 197 12.82 4.07 -14.99
C CYS A 197 12.48 3.68 -16.43
N ARG A 198 12.50 4.66 -17.34
CA ARG A 198 12.29 4.37 -18.77
C ARG A 198 13.41 3.48 -19.32
N LEU A 199 14.68 3.81 -19.08
CA LEU A 199 15.84 3.04 -19.53
C LEU A 199 15.78 1.59 -19.00
N LEU A 200 15.47 1.41 -17.70
CA LEU A 200 15.35 0.09 -17.11
C LEU A 200 14.21 -0.71 -17.74
N ARG A 201 13.05 -0.11 -17.94
CA ARG A 201 11.91 -0.78 -18.57
C ARG A 201 12.18 -1.22 -20.01
N GLU A 202 12.87 -0.37 -20.79
CA GLU A 202 13.11 -0.60 -22.23
C GLU A 202 14.27 -1.57 -22.47
N ASP A 203 15.39 -1.42 -21.74
CA ASP A 203 16.64 -2.12 -22.04
C ASP A 203 17.03 -3.20 -21.01
N TYR A 204 16.43 -3.15 -19.78
CA TYR A 204 16.73 -4.07 -18.68
C TYR A 204 15.44 -4.64 -18.05
N PRO A 205 14.61 -5.33 -18.83
CA PRO A 205 13.27 -5.75 -18.38
C PRO A 205 13.28 -6.80 -17.26
N GLN A 206 14.43 -7.42 -16.94
CA GLN A 206 14.59 -8.29 -15.78
C GLN A 206 14.62 -7.52 -14.46
N VAL A 207 15.04 -6.26 -14.45
CA VAL A 207 15.08 -5.43 -13.24
C VAL A 207 13.66 -5.20 -12.70
N ARG A 208 13.47 -5.47 -11.42
CA ARG A 208 12.21 -5.26 -10.68
C ARG A 208 12.42 -4.50 -9.38
N SER A 209 13.60 -4.57 -8.82
CA SER A 209 13.94 -4.07 -7.49
C SER A 209 14.98 -2.96 -7.60
N LEU A 210 14.67 -1.80 -7.02
CA LEU A 210 15.56 -0.66 -6.96
C LEU A 210 16.05 -0.43 -5.53
N ALA A 211 17.36 -0.29 -5.37
CA ALA A 211 17.97 0.17 -4.13
C ALA A 211 18.70 1.49 -4.38
N LEU A 212 18.27 2.57 -3.70
CA LEU A 212 18.82 3.89 -3.98
C LEU A 212 20.04 4.20 -3.13
N VAL A 213 21.04 4.86 -3.75
CA VAL A 213 22.25 5.36 -3.10
C VAL A 213 22.39 6.86 -3.35
N THR A 214 22.43 7.64 -2.26
CA THR A 214 22.65 9.11 -2.31
C THR A 214 23.02 9.61 -0.91
N SER A 215 23.11 10.93 -0.72
CA SER A 215 23.34 11.52 0.61
C SER A 215 22.12 11.36 1.52
N ASP A 216 22.36 11.27 2.82
CA ASP A 216 21.37 11.01 3.88
C ASP A 216 20.22 12.04 3.92
N TYR A 217 20.49 13.30 3.60
CA TYR A 217 19.46 14.34 3.51
C TYR A 217 18.65 14.28 2.20
N HIS A 218 19.06 13.48 1.20
CA HIS A 218 18.43 13.41 -0.12
C HIS A 218 17.67 12.10 -0.37
N ILE A 219 17.92 11.07 0.46
CA ILE A 219 17.44 9.70 0.16
C ILE A 219 15.92 9.58 0.11
N ARG A 220 15.19 10.21 1.04
CA ARG A 220 13.73 10.15 1.05
C ARG A 220 13.13 10.75 -0.23
N ARG A 221 13.62 11.92 -0.64
CA ARG A 221 13.18 12.57 -1.87
C ARG A 221 13.50 11.71 -3.11
N GLY A 222 14.68 11.12 -3.15
CA GLY A 222 15.06 10.17 -4.22
C GLY A 222 14.10 8.99 -4.28
N CYS A 223 13.91 8.28 -3.18
CA CYS A 223 12.99 7.13 -3.10
C CYS A 223 11.55 7.51 -3.52
N LEU A 224 11.05 8.65 -3.02
CA LEU A 224 9.71 9.12 -3.34
C LEU A 224 9.51 9.36 -4.84
N VAL A 225 10.45 10.04 -5.49
CA VAL A 225 10.33 10.41 -6.90
C VAL A 225 10.43 9.17 -7.80
N PHE A 226 11.32 8.22 -7.48
CA PHE A 226 11.44 6.96 -8.20
C PHE A 226 10.20 6.07 -8.01
N ASN A 227 9.67 5.97 -6.79
CA ASN A 227 8.42 5.26 -6.55
C ASN A 227 7.25 5.90 -7.31
N THR A 228 7.13 7.23 -7.27
CA THR A 228 6.06 7.97 -7.97
C THR A 228 6.13 7.73 -9.47
N GLU A 229 7.33 7.83 -10.08
CA GLU A 229 7.51 7.55 -11.51
C GLU A 229 7.13 6.11 -11.86
N SER A 230 7.59 5.14 -11.03
CA SER A 230 7.25 3.73 -11.24
C SER A 230 5.74 3.49 -11.21
N VAL A 231 5.04 4.04 -10.22
CA VAL A 231 3.59 3.88 -10.07
C VAL A 231 2.84 4.53 -11.22
N LEU A 232 3.20 5.77 -11.59
CA LEU A 232 2.50 6.51 -12.64
C LEU A 232 2.68 5.90 -14.04
N THR A 233 3.82 5.26 -14.29
CA THR A 233 4.15 4.66 -15.59
C THR A 233 3.92 3.14 -15.64
N ASP A 234 3.38 2.54 -14.57
CA ASP A 234 3.16 1.08 -14.46
C ASP A 234 4.43 0.26 -14.77
N SER A 235 5.60 0.80 -14.39
CA SER A 235 6.89 0.18 -14.73
C SER A 235 7.24 -1.03 -13.88
N ALA A 236 6.44 -1.34 -12.84
CA ALA A 236 6.62 -2.47 -11.93
C ALA A 236 8.01 -2.50 -11.24
N LEU A 237 8.63 -1.34 -11.05
CA LEU A 237 9.87 -1.17 -10.31
C LEU A 237 9.55 -0.85 -8.85
N GLU A 238 10.06 -1.63 -7.91
CA GLU A 238 9.81 -1.45 -6.47
C GLU A 238 11.05 -0.92 -5.76
N ILE A 239 10.87 0.05 -4.85
CA ILE A 239 11.95 0.51 -3.96
C ILE A 239 12.06 -0.50 -2.80
N VAL A 240 13.11 -1.31 -2.82
CA VAL A 240 13.34 -2.38 -1.84
C VAL A 240 14.38 -2.05 -0.78
N GLY A 241 15.17 -0.98 -0.99
CA GLY A 241 16.22 -0.62 -0.05
C GLY A 241 16.87 0.73 -0.35
N ASN A 242 17.71 1.15 0.57
CA ASN A 242 18.54 2.33 0.39
C ASN A 242 19.88 2.19 1.13
N ALA A 243 20.92 2.89 0.63
CA ALA A 243 22.13 3.16 1.37
C ALA A 243 22.50 4.64 1.25
N VAL A 244 23.02 5.23 2.34
CA VAL A 244 23.30 6.64 2.38
C VAL A 244 24.75 6.95 2.68
N TYR A 245 25.32 7.88 1.91
CA TYR A 245 26.49 8.62 2.33
C TYR A 245 26.09 9.67 3.37
N VAL A 246 26.70 9.65 4.55
CA VAL A 246 26.45 10.62 5.62
C VAL A 246 27.23 11.88 5.33
N ALA A 247 26.54 12.93 4.86
CA ALA A 247 27.17 14.13 4.33
C ALA A 247 27.69 15.13 5.38
N ASN A 248 27.45 14.90 6.68
CA ASN A 248 27.83 15.79 7.77
C ASN A 248 27.44 17.28 7.51
N ARG A 249 26.25 17.48 6.95
CA ARG A 249 25.68 18.79 6.66
C ARG A 249 24.45 19.03 7.51
N ASP A 250 24.31 20.27 7.95
CA ASP A 250 23.05 20.74 8.56
C ASP A 250 22.03 21.08 7.46
N VAL A 251 21.63 20.04 6.71
CA VAL A 251 20.59 20.15 5.68
C VAL A 251 19.43 19.28 6.08
N THR A 252 18.31 19.91 6.43
CA THR A 252 17.05 19.21 6.70
C THR A 252 16.25 19.13 5.41
N GLU A 253 15.95 17.92 4.98
CA GLU A 253 14.97 17.71 3.92
C GLU A 253 13.58 18.07 4.43
N THR A 254 12.85 18.88 3.65
CA THR A 254 11.50 19.31 4.00
C THR A 254 10.46 18.65 3.10
N PHE A 255 9.23 18.52 3.61
CA PHE A 255 8.08 18.08 2.81
C PHE A 255 7.85 18.98 1.58
N THR A 256 8.21 20.25 1.68
CA THR A 256 8.17 21.21 0.56
C THR A 256 9.06 20.77 -0.59
N TYR A 257 10.29 20.31 -0.32
CA TYR A 257 11.17 19.79 -1.37
C TYR A 257 10.65 18.50 -1.98
N GLN A 258 10.05 17.61 -1.18
CA GLN A 258 9.45 16.39 -1.66
C GLN A 258 8.25 16.70 -2.59
N ALA A 259 7.34 17.58 -2.17
CA ALA A 259 6.20 18.01 -2.97
C ALA A 259 6.64 18.73 -4.26
N TYR A 260 7.67 19.58 -4.17
CA TYR A 260 8.22 20.26 -5.33
C TYR A 260 8.74 19.27 -6.38
N GLU A 261 9.52 18.27 -6.00
CA GLU A 261 10.05 17.27 -6.94
C GLU A 261 8.94 16.42 -7.60
N ILE A 262 7.92 16.03 -6.83
CA ILE A 262 6.74 15.37 -7.42
C ILE A 262 6.09 16.31 -8.44
N SER A 263 5.92 17.59 -8.14
CA SER A 263 5.31 18.54 -9.05
C SER A 263 6.09 18.73 -10.37
N GLN A 264 7.43 18.64 -10.29
CA GLN A 264 8.29 18.65 -11.48
C GLN A 264 8.10 17.37 -12.31
N LEU A 265 8.01 16.23 -11.63
CA LEU A 265 7.80 14.92 -12.28
C LEU A 265 6.52 14.89 -13.12
N ILE A 266 5.41 15.36 -12.55
CA ILE A 266 4.08 15.32 -13.19
C ILE A 266 3.72 16.61 -13.94
N SER A 267 4.61 17.58 -13.98
CA SER A 267 4.41 18.87 -14.67
C SER A 267 3.15 19.64 -14.22
N VAL A 268 2.74 19.50 -12.97
CA VAL A 268 1.67 20.32 -12.39
C VAL A 268 2.26 21.58 -11.75
N GLY A 269 1.63 22.72 -12.01
CA GLY A 269 2.07 23.96 -11.40
C GLY A 269 2.03 23.88 -9.87
N TYR A 270 3.15 24.14 -9.23
CA TYR A 270 3.32 24.11 -7.78
C TYR A 270 3.93 25.44 -7.31
N LYS A 271 3.46 25.94 -6.16
CA LYS A 271 3.95 27.18 -5.56
C LYS A 271 4.34 26.91 -4.12
N ASN A 272 5.59 27.20 -3.76
CA ASN A 272 6.09 27.01 -2.40
C ASN A 272 5.39 27.92 -1.38
N ASP A 273 4.83 29.05 -1.82
CA ASP A 273 4.13 30.04 -1.03
C ASP A 273 2.60 29.94 -1.13
N ALA A 274 2.08 28.79 -1.54
CA ALA A 274 0.64 28.57 -1.56
C ALA A 274 0.06 28.71 -0.15
N PRO A 275 -1.13 29.32 0.00
CA PRO A 275 -1.75 29.42 1.31
C PRO A 275 -2.03 28.02 1.90
N TYR A 276 -1.91 27.95 3.23
CA TYR A 276 -2.24 26.72 3.97
C TYR A 276 -3.69 26.29 3.65
N PRO A 277 -3.91 25.06 3.21
CA PRO A 277 -5.28 24.56 3.03
C PRO A 277 -5.98 24.45 4.39
N LYS A 278 -7.29 24.66 4.41
CA LYS A 278 -8.07 24.51 5.64
C LYS A 278 -8.32 23.02 5.90
N LEU A 279 -7.84 22.50 7.03
CA LEU A 279 -8.13 21.15 7.47
C LEU A 279 -9.62 20.96 7.77
N SER A 280 -10.17 19.84 7.34
CA SER A 280 -11.48 19.35 7.77
C SER A 280 -11.45 19.01 9.26
N LYS A 281 -12.56 19.31 9.96
CA LYS A 281 -12.72 19.04 11.38
C LYS A 281 -13.76 17.94 11.58
N LEU A 282 -13.41 16.95 12.36
CA LEU A 282 -14.35 15.93 12.80
C LEU A 282 -15.44 16.57 13.65
N GLU A 283 -16.71 16.41 13.26
CA GLU A 283 -17.87 16.94 13.98
C GLU A 283 -18.49 15.89 14.89
N ARG A 284 -18.68 14.68 14.37
CA ARG A 284 -19.32 13.57 15.06
C ARG A 284 -18.92 12.24 14.46
N ILE A 285 -19.19 11.15 15.19
CA ILE A 285 -19.22 9.80 14.64
C ILE A 285 -20.64 9.25 14.62
N SER A 286 -20.92 8.28 13.75
CA SER A 286 -22.06 7.38 13.83
C SER A 286 -21.56 5.94 13.85
N ALA A 287 -22.31 5.07 14.51
CA ALA A 287 -22.02 3.65 14.54
C ALA A 287 -23.26 2.86 14.18
N GLU A 288 -23.06 1.76 13.47
CA GLU A 288 -24.08 0.79 13.11
C GLU A 288 -23.55 -0.59 13.51
N CYS A 289 -24.45 -1.47 13.98
CA CYS A 289 -24.11 -2.84 14.34
C CYS A 289 -25.19 -3.78 13.82
N GLU A 290 -24.80 -4.96 13.39
CA GLU A 290 -25.73 -6.02 13.08
C GLU A 290 -26.45 -6.47 14.37
N SER A 291 -27.79 -6.55 14.31
CA SER A 291 -28.63 -6.98 15.42
C SER A 291 -29.75 -7.90 14.87
N PRO A 292 -30.07 -9.05 15.51
CA PRO A 292 -29.46 -9.53 16.76
C PRO A 292 -28.06 -10.12 16.59
N CYS A 293 -27.24 -10.08 17.65
CA CYS A 293 -25.96 -10.75 17.76
C CYS A 293 -26.10 -12.02 18.63
N GLU A 294 -25.40 -13.09 18.26
CA GLU A 294 -25.37 -14.31 19.07
C GLU A 294 -24.45 -14.12 20.30
N ALA A 295 -24.89 -14.64 21.44
CA ALA A 295 -24.11 -14.59 22.68
C ALA A 295 -22.75 -15.29 22.51
N GLY A 296 -21.69 -14.67 23.02
CA GLY A 296 -20.31 -15.16 22.95
C GLY A 296 -19.56 -14.79 21.65
N LEU A 297 -20.22 -14.16 20.67
CA LEU A 297 -19.55 -13.65 19.47
C LEU A 297 -19.21 -12.16 19.60
N GLU A 298 -18.11 -11.74 19.01
CA GLU A 298 -17.79 -10.32 18.89
C GLU A 298 -18.75 -9.63 17.90
N PRO A 299 -19.20 -8.40 18.18
CA PRO A 299 -20.15 -7.70 17.34
C PRO A 299 -19.52 -7.30 16.00
N CYS A 300 -20.27 -7.47 14.93
CA CYS A 300 -19.96 -6.84 13.65
C CYS A 300 -20.52 -5.43 13.66
N PHE A 301 -19.68 -4.41 13.82
CA PHE A 301 -20.07 -3.02 13.81
C PHE A 301 -19.26 -2.19 12.80
N ALA A 302 -19.82 -1.09 12.36
CA ALA A 302 -19.18 -0.12 11.48
C ALA A 302 -19.26 1.28 12.09
N VAL A 303 -18.16 2.02 12.03
CA VAL A 303 -18.06 3.39 12.56
C VAL A 303 -17.73 4.35 11.44
N THR A 304 -18.52 5.40 11.32
CA THR A 304 -18.31 6.45 10.33
C THR A 304 -18.02 7.78 11.03
N ALA A 305 -16.90 8.38 10.72
CA ALA A 305 -16.54 9.74 11.13
C ALA A 305 -17.07 10.75 10.10
N HIS A 306 -17.72 11.82 10.57
CA HIS A 306 -18.32 12.88 9.74
C HIS A 306 -17.62 14.21 9.99
N TYR A 307 -17.17 14.84 8.90
CA TYR A 307 -16.36 16.07 8.93
C TYR A 307 -17.15 17.30 8.46
N ASP A 308 -16.70 18.50 8.90
CA ASP A 308 -17.30 19.81 8.55
C ASP A 308 -17.21 20.14 7.03
N SER A 309 -16.39 19.39 6.31
CA SER A 309 -16.31 19.44 4.84
C SER A 309 -17.42 18.69 4.13
N GLY A 310 -18.27 17.95 4.86
CA GLY A 310 -19.26 17.01 4.31
C GLY A 310 -18.69 15.64 3.95
N TYR A 311 -17.38 15.44 4.12
CA TYR A 311 -16.75 14.15 3.93
C TYR A 311 -17.06 13.20 5.09
N SER A 312 -17.14 11.91 4.79
CA SER A 312 -17.33 10.87 5.79
C SER A 312 -16.37 9.70 5.52
N ARG A 313 -15.77 9.16 6.58
CA ARG A 313 -14.75 8.11 6.51
C ARG A 313 -15.09 6.96 7.44
N ASN A 314 -14.86 5.72 6.98
CA ASN A 314 -14.91 4.56 7.86
C ASN A 314 -13.68 4.57 8.79
N VAL A 315 -13.95 4.49 10.11
CA VAL A 315 -12.93 4.50 11.16
C VAL A 315 -13.08 3.30 12.11
N THR A 316 -13.75 2.25 11.68
CA THR A 316 -14.05 1.06 12.48
C THR A 316 -12.80 0.45 13.10
N GLU A 317 -11.72 0.27 12.31
CA GLU A 317 -10.47 -0.35 12.79
C GLU A 317 -9.74 0.49 13.86
N ASN A 318 -10.03 1.79 13.91
CA ASN A 318 -9.43 2.73 14.87
C ASN A 318 -10.40 3.05 16.03
N SER A 319 -11.54 2.35 16.10
CA SER A 319 -12.56 2.53 17.13
C SER A 319 -12.54 1.39 18.13
N THR A 320 -12.96 1.70 19.34
CA THR A 320 -13.17 0.74 20.41
C THR A 320 -14.62 0.81 20.89
N TYR A 321 -15.02 -0.14 21.71
CA TYR A 321 -16.37 -0.13 22.31
C TYR A 321 -16.34 -0.48 23.80
N SER A 322 -17.42 -0.17 24.50
CA SER A 322 -17.65 -0.47 25.91
C SER A 322 -19.15 -0.53 26.24
N GLY A 323 -19.46 -0.94 27.46
CA GLY A 323 -20.85 -0.88 27.97
C GLY A 323 -21.72 -2.06 27.59
N ILE A 324 -21.18 -3.13 27.01
CA ILE A 324 -21.92 -4.31 26.56
C ILE A 324 -21.31 -5.60 27.12
N ASP A 325 -22.13 -6.58 27.49
CA ASP A 325 -21.73 -7.94 27.86
C ASP A 325 -22.38 -8.95 26.90
N PHE A 326 -21.60 -9.55 26.04
CA PHE A 326 -22.06 -10.52 25.05
C PHE A 326 -22.51 -11.87 25.62
N ASN A 327 -22.35 -12.10 26.93
CA ASN A 327 -22.84 -13.29 27.60
C ASN A 327 -24.24 -13.12 28.20
N VAL A 328 -24.78 -11.91 28.17
CA VAL A 328 -26.11 -11.57 28.73
C VAL A 328 -27.09 -11.29 27.62
N ALA A 329 -28.11 -12.15 27.49
CA ALA A 329 -29.15 -11.99 26.49
C ALA A 329 -30.05 -10.76 26.77
N GLY A 330 -30.59 -10.19 25.71
CA GLY A 330 -31.49 -9.04 25.71
C GLY A 330 -30.92 -7.81 25.06
N TRP A 331 -31.67 -6.73 25.09
CA TRP A 331 -31.25 -5.44 24.56
C TRP A 331 -30.21 -4.78 25.45
N GLN A 332 -29.11 -4.37 24.87
CA GLN A 332 -28.02 -3.66 25.54
C GLN A 332 -27.58 -2.48 24.70
N THR A 333 -27.02 -1.45 25.36
CA THR A 333 -26.44 -0.28 24.70
C THR A 333 -24.92 -0.43 24.66
N MET A 334 -24.36 -0.50 23.45
CA MET A 334 -22.93 -0.44 23.22
C MET A 334 -22.50 1.00 22.97
N THR A 335 -21.52 1.50 23.69
CA THR A 335 -20.88 2.79 23.47
C THR A 335 -19.65 2.59 22.60
N VAL A 336 -19.67 3.10 21.38
CA VAL A 336 -18.51 3.11 20.45
C VAL A 336 -17.70 4.38 20.68
N ILE A 337 -16.38 4.26 20.65
CA ILE A 337 -15.42 5.30 21.01
C ILE A 337 -14.40 5.43 19.88
N TYR A 338 -14.22 6.62 19.36
CA TYR A 338 -13.19 6.98 18.40
C TYR A 338 -12.44 8.22 18.86
N THR A 339 -11.12 8.22 18.76
CA THR A 339 -10.28 9.36 19.14
C THR A 339 -9.49 9.84 17.92
N GLU A 340 -9.60 11.14 17.63
CA GLU A 340 -8.81 11.83 16.62
C GLU A 340 -8.19 13.09 17.23
N LYS A 341 -6.86 13.26 17.13
CA LYS A 341 -6.12 14.44 17.60
C LYS A 341 -6.51 14.81 19.04
N ASP A 342 -6.30 13.98 19.98
CA ASP A 342 -6.57 14.21 21.41
C ASP A 342 -8.04 14.48 21.77
N LYS A 343 -8.96 14.40 20.82
CA LYS A 343 -10.39 14.55 21.07
C LYS A 343 -11.13 13.23 20.87
N THR A 344 -11.89 12.83 21.89
CA THR A 344 -12.68 11.61 21.87
C THR A 344 -14.14 11.93 21.47
N TYR A 345 -14.69 11.08 20.60
CA TYR A 345 -16.06 11.10 20.15
C TYR A 345 -16.71 9.76 20.47
N THR A 346 -18.00 9.79 20.81
CA THR A 346 -18.76 8.59 21.15
C THR A 346 -20.05 8.52 20.35
N ALA A 347 -20.50 7.29 20.08
CA ALA A 347 -21.82 6.99 19.53
C ALA A 347 -22.39 5.78 20.26
N GLU A 348 -23.69 5.78 20.49
CA GLU A 348 -24.40 4.68 21.15
C GLU A 348 -25.16 3.86 20.09
N VAL A 349 -25.15 2.53 20.25
CA VAL A 349 -25.86 1.58 19.42
C VAL A 349 -26.60 0.60 20.32
N GLU A 350 -27.90 0.43 20.08
CA GLU A 350 -28.69 -0.62 20.76
C GLU A 350 -28.57 -1.94 19.99
N ILE A 351 -28.23 -2.99 20.70
CA ILE A 351 -27.99 -4.33 20.14
C ILE A 351 -28.77 -5.36 20.97
N GLU A 352 -29.49 -6.23 20.28
CA GLU A 352 -30.12 -7.39 20.90
C GLU A 352 -29.14 -8.58 20.90
N ILE A 353 -28.83 -9.09 22.09
CA ILE A 353 -28.03 -10.31 22.25
C ILE A 353 -29.00 -11.46 22.41
N ILE A 354 -28.87 -12.49 21.54
CA ILE A 354 -29.67 -13.71 21.60
C ILE A 354 -28.78 -14.91 21.98
N ILE A 355 -29.34 -15.78 22.81
CA ILE A 355 -28.72 -17.08 23.06
C ILE A 355 -29.30 -18.04 22.03
N PRO A 356 -28.50 -18.67 21.15
CA PRO A 356 -29.02 -19.63 20.20
C PRO A 356 -29.73 -20.78 20.98
N GLU A 357 -30.95 -21.10 20.56
CA GLU A 357 -31.63 -22.29 21.09
C GLU A 357 -30.73 -23.50 20.76
N THR A 358 -30.23 -24.16 21.81
CA THR A 358 -29.55 -25.43 21.66
C THR A 358 -30.60 -26.39 21.09
N GLU A 359 -30.41 -26.87 19.87
CA GLU A 359 -31.26 -27.92 19.32
C GLU A 359 -31.33 -29.04 20.37
N ALA A 360 -32.53 -29.29 20.85
CA ALA A 360 -32.74 -30.39 21.76
C ALA A 360 -32.22 -31.67 21.07
N PRO A 361 -31.46 -32.53 21.77
CA PRO A 361 -30.96 -33.75 21.16
C PRO A 361 -32.16 -34.52 20.60
N PRO A 362 -32.06 -35.10 19.40
CA PRO A 362 -33.19 -35.84 18.81
C PRO A 362 -33.70 -36.84 19.82
N THR A 363 -34.99 -36.72 20.16
CA THR A 363 -35.68 -37.69 21.03
C THR A 363 -35.51 -39.06 20.38
N GLU A 364 -34.67 -39.90 20.97
CA GLU A 364 -34.60 -41.30 20.54
C GLU A 364 -36.03 -41.90 20.67
N THR A 365 -36.68 -42.10 19.54
CA THR A 365 -37.87 -42.93 19.45
C THR A 365 -37.46 -44.34 19.81
N VAL A 366 -37.80 -44.73 21.05
CA VAL A 366 -37.67 -46.12 21.50
C VAL A 366 -38.51 -47.00 20.56
N PRO A 367 -37.91 -47.97 19.87
CA PRO A 367 -38.71 -48.94 19.09
C PRO A 367 -39.53 -49.79 20.04
N GLU A 368 -40.84 -49.89 19.74
CA GLU A 368 -41.80 -50.74 20.39
C GLU A 368 -41.33 -52.21 20.37
N THR A 369 -41.28 -52.82 21.54
CA THR A 369 -40.81 -54.20 21.78
C THR A 369 -41.78 -55.18 21.15
N GLU A 370 -41.46 -55.84 20.07
CA GLU A 370 -42.11 -57.11 19.66
C GLU A 370 -41.47 -58.30 20.36
N ALA A 371 -42.34 -59.16 20.88
CA ALA A 371 -42.04 -60.29 21.76
C ALA A 371 -41.25 -61.39 21.10
N LEU A 372 -40.48 -62.11 21.93
CA LEU A 372 -39.68 -63.28 21.68
C LEU A 372 -40.44 -64.41 20.99
N PRO A 373 -39.67 -65.37 20.36
CA PRO A 373 -39.65 -66.73 20.88
C PRO A 373 -38.27 -67.23 21.28
N THR A 374 -38.27 -67.98 22.35
CA THR A 374 -37.21 -68.72 23.00
C THR A 374 -36.76 -69.89 22.07
N GLU A 375 -35.45 -70.16 22.01
CA GLU A 375 -34.85 -71.51 22.12
C GLU A 375 -33.30 -71.47 22.14
N THR A 376 -32.76 -71.97 23.18
CA THR A 376 -31.84 -73.09 23.45
C THR A 376 -30.37 -72.94 23.08
N VAL A 377 -29.59 -72.72 24.13
CA VAL A 377 -28.30 -73.33 24.54
C VAL A 377 -27.43 -74.06 23.51
N ALA A 378 -26.19 -73.57 23.38
CA ALA A 378 -24.99 -74.42 23.43
C ALA A 378 -23.76 -73.60 23.81
N GLU A 379 -23.09 -74.14 24.72
CA GLU A 379 -21.85 -73.79 25.42
C GLU A 379 -20.63 -73.73 24.49
N THR A 380 -19.61 -73.04 25.01
CA THR A 380 -18.17 -73.43 24.99
C THR A 380 -17.27 -72.40 24.24
N GLU A 381 -16.52 -71.83 24.95
CA GLU A 381 -15.10 -71.65 25.35
C GLU A 381 -14.52 -70.27 25.08
N ALA A 382 -14.00 -69.72 26.18
CA ALA A 382 -12.99 -68.68 26.22
C ALA A 382 -11.61 -69.32 26.43
N PRO A 383 -10.56 -68.56 26.64
CA PRO A 383 -9.88 -67.44 25.97
C PRO A 383 -8.45 -67.86 25.55
N PRO A 384 -7.44 -67.09 25.35
CA PRO A 384 -6.73 -66.22 26.31
C PRO A 384 -6.23 -64.86 25.75
N THR A 385 -6.25 -63.87 26.52
CA THR A 385 -5.23 -63.11 27.28
C THR A 385 -3.80 -63.10 26.72
N GLU A 386 -3.27 -61.91 26.51
CA GLU A 386 -2.02 -61.34 27.13
C GLU A 386 -1.72 -60.01 26.44
N ILE A 387 -1.71 -58.92 27.20
CA ILE A 387 -0.71 -58.37 28.18
C ILE A 387 0.28 -57.45 27.43
N ILE A 388 0.14 -56.15 27.73
CA ILE A 388 0.98 -55.19 28.48
C ILE A 388 2.30 -54.76 27.81
N LEU A 389 2.56 -53.47 27.73
CA LEU A 389 3.47 -52.60 28.49
C LEU A 389 3.83 -51.39 27.62
N ALA A 390 3.47 -50.22 28.06
CA ALA A 390 4.20 -49.29 28.94
C ALA A 390 5.22 -48.41 28.23
N ALA A 391 4.97 -47.14 28.39
CA ALA A 391 5.91 -46.04 28.14
C ALA A 391 7.17 -46.12 29.03
N PRO A 392 8.22 -45.39 28.68
CA PRO A 392 8.53 -44.24 29.46
C PRO A 392 9.04 -43.02 28.68
N GLN A 393 8.78 -41.84 29.24
CA GLN A 393 9.58 -40.62 29.15
C GLN A 393 10.65 -40.66 30.26
N PRO A 394 11.57 -39.66 30.40
CA PRO A 394 12.12 -38.61 29.56
C PRO A 394 13.67 -38.58 29.53
N THR A 395 14.31 -37.69 28.81
CA THR A 395 15.41 -36.84 29.30
C THR A 395 15.86 -35.76 28.30
N GLU A 396 16.24 -34.64 28.88
CA GLU A 396 16.72 -33.38 28.34
C GLU A 396 18.04 -33.50 27.56
N SER A 397 18.25 -32.59 26.65
CA SER A 397 19.25 -31.51 26.61
C SER A 397 19.80 -31.26 25.20
N GLY A 398 19.96 -29.98 24.88
CA GLY A 398 20.99 -29.50 23.97
C GLY A 398 20.52 -28.70 22.78
N ASN A 399 20.58 -27.39 22.94
CA ASN A 399 20.86 -26.32 21.96
C ASN A 399 21.19 -26.76 20.53
N GLU A 400 20.50 -26.18 19.55
CA GLU A 400 21.07 -25.18 18.66
C GLU A 400 20.06 -24.70 17.63
N SER A 401 20.15 -23.41 17.39
CA SER A 401 19.47 -22.57 16.43
C SER A 401 19.33 -23.16 15.02
N ASP A 402 18.10 -23.11 14.48
CA ASP A 402 17.94 -23.00 13.03
C ASP A 402 16.73 -22.11 12.71
N VAL A 403 17.03 -20.96 12.11
CA VAL A 403 16.09 -19.97 11.66
C VAL A 403 15.76 -20.30 10.22
N SER A 404 14.71 -21.05 10.00
CA SER A 404 14.18 -21.23 8.65
C SER A 404 13.20 -20.12 8.30
N GLY A 405 13.60 -19.29 7.32
CA GLY A 405 12.77 -18.24 6.73
C GLY A 405 11.51 -18.80 6.07
N LYS A 406 10.41 -18.12 6.27
CA LYS A 406 9.18 -18.32 5.51
C LYS A 406 9.25 -17.52 4.21
N PRO A 407 8.86 -18.10 3.07
CA PRO A 407 8.80 -17.37 1.81
C PRO A 407 7.65 -16.36 1.79
N ALA A 408 7.87 -15.26 1.08
CA ALA A 408 6.90 -14.21 0.83
C ALA A 408 5.68 -14.73 0.06
N PRO A 409 4.48 -14.17 0.26
CA PRO A 409 3.28 -14.60 -0.43
C PRO A 409 3.30 -14.19 -1.90
N GLN A 410 3.19 -15.18 -2.78
CA GLN A 410 2.93 -14.98 -4.22
C GLN A 410 1.46 -14.62 -4.43
N PHE A 411 1.20 -13.56 -5.21
CA PHE A 411 -0.13 -13.16 -5.61
C PHE A 411 -0.57 -13.93 -6.88
N PRO A 412 -1.82 -14.41 -6.96
CA PRO A 412 -2.33 -15.03 -8.16
C PRO A 412 -2.74 -13.98 -9.20
N LEU A 413 -2.28 -14.17 -10.43
CA LEU A 413 -2.75 -13.47 -11.63
C LEU A 413 -4.20 -13.87 -11.92
N ILE A 414 -5.10 -12.90 -11.99
CA ILE A 414 -6.48 -13.08 -12.43
C ILE A 414 -6.60 -12.55 -13.87
N PRO A 415 -7.15 -13.33 -14.82
CA PRO A 415 -7.32 -12.88 -16.20
C PRO A 415 -8.47 -11.87 -16.32
N VAL A 416 -8.24 -10.83 -17.11
CA VAL A 416 -9.21 -9.79 -17.46
C VAL A 416 -10.24 -10.37 -18.43
N LEU A 417 -11.51 -10.36 -18.03
CA LEU A 417 -12.66 -10.49 -18.96
C LEU A 417 -13.58 -9.30 -18.73
N GLY A 418 -13.84 -8.59 -19.83
CA GLY A 418 -14.53 -7.31 -19.85
C GLY A 418 -16.02 -7.39 -19.46
N GLY A 419 -16.45 -6.34 -18.75
CA GLY A 419 -17.83 -6.09 -18.33
C GLY A 419 -17.90 -4.80 -17.50
N ALA A 420 -17.81 -3.65 -18.17
CA ALA A 420 -17.69 -2.34 -17.54
C ALA A 420 -19.05 -1.79 -17.08
N GLY A 421 -19.58 -2.19 -15.97
CA GLY A 421 -20.80 -1.58 -15.41
C GLY A 421 -21.16 -2.07 -14.00
N ALA A 422 -20.97 -3.35 -13.75
CA ALA A 422 -21.21 -3.94 -12.42
C ALA A 422 -19.97 -3.94 -11.52
N VAL A 423 -18.80 -3.68 -12.11
CA VAL A 423 -17.50 -3.75 -11.45
C VAL A 423 -17.24 -2.52 -10.56
N VAL A 424 -17.74 -1.34 -10.94
CA VAL A 424 -17.51 -0.10 -10.19
C VAL A 424 -18.20 -0.15 -8.82
N PHE A 425 -19.42 -0.68 -8.75
CA PHE A 425 -20.14 -0.80 -7.48
C PHE A 425 -19.55 -1.88 -6.55
N LEU A 426 -19.01 -2.95 -7.14
CA LEU A 426 -18.35 -4.03 -6.38
C LEU A 426 -16.94 -3.61 -5.90
N ILE A 427 -16.23 -2.80 -6.67
CA ILE A 427 -14.90 -2.28 -6.30
C ILE A 427 -15.01 -1.27 -5.16
N VAL A 428 -16.03 -0.41 -5.17
CA VAL A 428 -16.29 0.52 -4.06
C VAL A 428 -16.68 -0.25 -2.79
N LEU A 429 -17.50 -1.30 -2.91
CA LEU A 429 -17.90 -2.15 -1.77
C LEU A 429 -16.73 -2.98 -1.22
N ILE A 430 -15.84 -3.50 -2.09
CA ILE A 430 -14.66 -4.27 -1.69
C ILE A 430 -13.59 -3.36 -1.07
N ARG A 431 -13.49 -2.07 -1.46
CA ARG A 431 -12.59 -1.10 -0.82
C ARG A 431 -13.10 -0.63 0.55
N LEU A 432 -14.41 -0.56 0.75
CA LEU A 432 -15.02 -0.29 2.08
C LEU A 432 -14.81 -1.46 3.06
N LEU A 433 -14.51 -2.67 2.55
CA LEU A 433 -14.35 -3.90 3.33
C LEU A 433 -12.89 -4.43 3.40
N ARG A 434 -11.90 -3.73 2.83
CA ARG A 434 -10.49 -4.15 2.94
C ARG A 434 -9.79 -3.38 4.05
N PRO A 435 -9.27 -4.07 5.08
CA PRO A 435 -8.32 -3.47 6.01
C PRO A 435 -7.08 -3.00 5.23
N ARG A 436 -6.72 -1.73 5.39
CA ARG A 436 -5.46 -1.17 4.90
C ARG A 436 -4.31 -1.80 5.70
N LYS A 437 -3.93 -3.03 5.38
CA LYS A 437 -2.68 -3.60 5.87
C LYS A 437 -1.55 -2.91 5.14
N GLY A 438 -0.83 -2.05 5.84
CA GLY A 438 0.37 -1.41 5.31
C GLY A 438 1.29 -2.46 4.69
N LYS A 439 1.52 -2.38 3.39
CA LYS A 439 2.37 -3.27 2.60
C LYS A 439 3.86 -3.18 2.97
N TYR A 440 4.20 -2.22 3.83
CA TYR A 440 5.58 -1.86 4.15
C TYR A 440 5.96 -2.18 5.60
N GLN A 441 5.22 -3.08 6.28
CA GLN A 441 5.68 -3.61 7.55
C GLN A 441 6.63 -4.80 7.30
N LYS A 442 7.88 -4.52 7.16
CA LYS A 442 9.09 -5.14 7.77
C LYS A 442 10.35 -4.55 7.15
#